data_3dfc9d2178be273a5905d5b076271fd1
#
_entry.id   3dfc9d2178be273a5905d5b076271fd1
#
_cell.length_a   1.000
_cell.length_b   1.000
_cell.length_c   1.000
_cell.angle_alpha   90.00
_cell.angle_beta   90.00
_cell.angle_gamma   90.00
#
_symmetry.space_group_name_H-M   'P 1'
#
loop_
_entity.id
_entity.type
_entity.pdbx_description
1 polymer ?
#
loop_
_entity_poly.entity_id
_entity_poly.type
_entity_poly.pdbx_seq_one_letter_code
_entity_poly.pdbx_strand_id
1 'polypeptide(L)'
;LGIDKIKTAVGGSCGGYQVLEWLLMEPNAIENYTICVTSPKESAWGIAVHTAHRTAIELDPTWKKNIEDAGLNGMKGARQIGLLFYRNHEIYHQHQNEDNNEKIKDFKSTSYLKYQGEKLAKRFSPISYYKLTEVLDTHNIARGRDKEIKDTLKRIQQKGLVVSISSDLLCPPTEQQFMARHLPNAQYGLIDSLYGH
;
A
#
# COMPACT_ATOMS: atom_id res chain seq x y z
N LEU A 1 -3.66 25.77 14.69
CA LEU A 1 -2.35 25.42 15.28
C LEU A 1 -1.25 26.43 14.94
N GLY A 2 -1.49 27.41 14.04
CA GLY A 2 -0.51 28.43 13.65
C GLY A 2 0.74 27.86 12.96
N ILE A 3 0.60 26.75 12.24
CA ILE A 3 1.68 26.16 11.46
C ILE A 3 1.49 26.59 10.01
N ASP A 4 2.38 27.47 9.56
CA ASP A 4 2.34 28.00 8.19
C ASP A 4 3.14 27.15 7.20
N LYS A 5 4.08 26.33 7.70
CA LYS A 5 4.99 25.54 6.87
C LYS A 5 5.43 24.24 7.53
N ILE A 6 5.47 23.20 6.75
CA ILE A 6 5.93 21.86 7.15
C ILE A 6 7.35 21.66 6.63
N LYS A 7 8.28 21.36 7.53
CA LYS A 7 9.69 21.13 7.17
C LYS A 7 9.87 19.90 6.27
N THR A 8 9.20 18.79 6.64
CA THR A 8 9.29 17.55 5.86
C THR A 8 8.01 16.75 6.02
N ALA A 9 7.41 16.34 4.91
CA ALA A 9 6.33 15.36 4.86
C ALA A 9 6.91 13.97 4.56
N VAL A 10 6.49 12.95 5.31
CA VAL A 10 6.92 11.57 5.09
C VAL A 10 5.69 10.70 4.86
N GLY A 11 5.68 9.92 3.78
CA GLY A 11 4.60 9.02 3.47
C GLY A 11 5.07 7.70 2.85
N GLY A 12 4.56 6.59 3.37
CA GLY A 12 4.78 5.26 2.80
C GLY A 12 3.50 4.70 2.19
N SER A 13 3.59 3.94 1.09
CA SER A 13 2.44 3.32 0.44
C SER A 13 1.34 4.36 0.15
N CYS A 14 0.10 4.15 0.62
CA CYS A 14 -0.99 5.13 0.50
C CYS A 14 -0.70 6.48 1.16
N GLY A 15 0.16 6.53 2.17
CA GLY A 15 0.64 7.80 2.73
C GLY A 15 1.50 8.59 1.75
N GLY A 16 2.22 7.90 0.86
CA GLY A 16 2.93 8.53 -0.24
C GLY A 16 2.00 9.18 -1.27
N TYR A 17 0.83 8.55 -1.54
CA TYR A 17 -0.22 9.15 -2.38
C TYR A 17 -0.68 10.48 -1.83
N GLN A 18 -0.93 10.53 -0.50
CA GLN A 18 -1.36 11.76 0.18
C GLN A 18 -0.27 12.83 0.13
N VAL A 19 1.00 12.48 0.32
CA VAL A 19 2.12 13.41 0.22
C VAL A 19 2.22 14.00 -1.18
N LEU A 20 2.14 13.17 -2.24
CA LEU A 20 2.17 13.63 -3.63
C LEU A 20 1.02 14.59 -3.94
N GLU A 21 -0.20 14.26 -3.52
CA GLU A 21 -1.36 15.13 -3.70
C GLU A 21 -1.18 16.46 -2.97
N TRP A 22 -0.68 16.43 -1.73
CA TRP A 22 -0.47 17.64 -0.94
C TRP A 22 0.60 18.55 -1.54
N LEU A 23 1.71 18.00 -2.03
CA LEU A 23 2.76 18.75 -2.73
C LEU A 23 2.23 19.47 -3.98
N LEU A 24 1.25 18.89 -4.66
CA LEU A 24 0.61 19.46 -5.85
C LEU A 24 -0.48 20.49 -5.53
N MET A 25 -1.23 20.27 -4.45
CA MET A 25 -2.32 21.14 -4.03
C MET A 25 -1.80 22.41 -3.34
N GLU A 26 -0.78 22.26 -2.51
CA GLU A 26 -0.22 23.33 -1.67
C GLU A 26 1.31 23.40 -1.83
N PRO A 27 1.81 23.83 -2.99
CA PRO A 27 3.24 23.75 -3.33
C PRO A 27 4.16 24.52 -2.38
N ASN A 28 3.63 25.48 -1.63
CA ASN A 28 4.40 26.28 -0.69
C ASN A 28 4.32 25.79 0.77
N ALA A 29 3.43 24.85 1.08
CA ALA A 29 3.19 24.39 2.44
C ALA A 29 4.27 23.42 2.96
N ILE A 30 4.95 22.70 2.06
CA ILE A 30 5.94 21.66 2.39
C ILE A 30 7.28 22.01 1.75
N GLU A 31 8.36 21.99 2.54
CA GLU A 31 9.72 22.27 2.03
C GLU A 31 10.38 21.03 1.44
N ASN A 32 10.27 19.90 2.12
CA ASN A 32 10.90 18.65 1.72
C ASN A 32 9.92 17.47 1.85
N TYR A 33 10.18 16.39 1.13
CA TYR A 33 9.38 15.18 1.27
C TYR A 33 10.23 13.90 1.22
N THR A 34 9.72 12.86 1.84
CA THR A 34 10.18 11.48 1.68
C THR A 34 8.98 10.60 1.37
N ILE A 35 9.03 9.91 0.24
CA ILE A 35 8.01 8.94 -0.15
C ILE A 35 8.64 7.56 -0.32
N CYS A 36 8.01 6.55 0.28
CA CYS A 36 8.52 5.19 0.33
C CYS A 36 7.48 4.24 -0.26
N VAL A 37 7.91 3.31 -1.10
CA VAL A 37 7.10 2.19 -1.60
C VAL A 37 5.69 2.63 -2.06
N THR A 38 5.67 3.60 -2.93
CA THR A 38 4.46 4.28 -3.42
C THR A 38 4.54 4.50 -4.93
N SER A 39 3.44 4.91 -5.55
CA SER A 39 3.35 5.17 -7.00
C SER A 39 2.60 6.48 -7.30
N PRO A 40 2.78 7.07 -8.48
CA PRO A 40 2.08 8.31 -8.84
C PRO A 40 0.65 8.06 -9.32
N LYS A 41 0.32 6.81 -9.56
CA LYS A 41 -0.99 6.31 -9.98
C LYS A 41 -1.12 4.87 -9.52
N GLU A 42 -2.32 4.49 -9.07
CA GLU A 42 -2.56 3.08 -8.76
C GLU A 42 -2.37 2.21 -10.00
N SER A 43 -1.63 1.12 -9.83
CA SER A 43 -1.31 0.19 -10.90
C SER A 43 -2.47 -0.78 -11.16
N ALA A 44 -2.52 -1.36 -12.36
CA ALA A 44 -3.47 -2.43 -12.65
C ALA A 44 -3.28 -3.63 -11.71
N TRP A 45 -2.03 -3.87 -11.25
CA TRP A 45 -1.70 -4.89 -10.27
C TRP A 45 -2.29 -4.58 -8.90
N GLY A 46 -2.11 -3.37 -8.38
CA GLY A 46 -2.71 -2.93 -7.11
C GLY A 46 -4.23 -2.98 -7.15
N ILE A 47 -4.85 -2.50 -8.24
CA ILE A 47 -6.31 -2.59 -8.45
C ILE A 47 -6.77 -4.06 -8.42
N ALA A 48 -6.03 -4.99 -9.04
CA ALA A 48 -6.37 -6.41 -9.02
C ALA A 48 -6.30 -6.99 -7.59
N VAL A 49 -5.27 -6.65 -6.82
CA VAL A 49 -5.14 -7.03 -5.40
C VAL A 49 -6.30 -6.48 -4.57
N HIS A 50 -6.61 -5.19 -4.71
CA HIS A 50 -7.73 -4.56 -4.00
C HIS A 50 -9.08 -5.16 -4.41
N THR A 51 -9.25 -5.52 -5.68
CA THR A 51 -10.45 -6.21 -6.15
C THR A 51 -10.59 -7.58 -5.48
N ALA A 52 -9.52 -8.37 -5.36
CA ALA A 52 -9.56 -9.64 -4.64
C ALA A 52 -9.92 -9.46 -3.15
N HIS A 53 -9.42 -8.39 -2.52
CA HIS A 53 -9.80 -8.04 -1.13
C HIS A 53 -11.30 -7.75 -1.02
N ARG A 54 -11.85 -6.90 -1.91
CA ARG A 54 -13.27 -6.57 -1.90
C ARG A 54 -14.14 -7.78 -2.16
N THR A 55 -13.74 -8.61 -3.14
CA THR A 55 -14.46 -9.86 -3.43
C THR A 55 -14.50 -10.77 -2.21
N ALA A 56 -13.40 -10.93 -1.46
CA ALA A 56 -13.41 -11.72 -0.23
C ALA A 56 -14.40 -11.18 0.81
N ILE A 57 -14.52 -9.85 0.94
CA ILE A 57 -15.48 -9.20 1.84
C ILE A 57 -16.91 -9.39 1.34
N GLU A 58 -17.16 -9.25 0.05
CA GLU A 58 -18.48 -9.37 -0.57
C GLU A 58 -19.05 -10.80 -0.49
N LEU A 59 -18.18 -11.80 -0.48
CA LEU A 59 -18.54 -13.21 -0.31
C LEU A 59 -18.92 -13.57 1.14
N ASP A 60 -18.67 -12.69 2.11
CA ASP A 60 -19.13 -12.89 3.48
C ASP A 60 -20.67 -12.82 3.53
N PRO A 61 -21.38 -13.86 4.02
CA PRO A 61 -22.85 -13.88 4.07
C PRO A 61 -23.47 -12.76 4.91
N THR A 62 -22.64 -12.07 5.71
CA THR A 62 -23.09 -10.98 6.58
C THR A 62 -22.86 -9.60 5.95
N TRP A 63 -22.10 -9.48 4.84
CA TRP A 63 -21.61 -8.20 4.30
C TRP A 63 -22.68 -7.12 4.14
N LYS A 64 -23.86 -7.48 3.67
CA LYS A 64 -24.96 -6.51 3.46
C LYS A 64 -25.97 -6.47 4.61
N LYS A 65 -25.72 -7.15 5.72
CA LYS A 65 -26.62 -7.16 6.87
C LYS A 65 -26.39 -5.91 7.72
N ASN A 66 -27.45 -5.42 8.34
CA ASN A 66 -27.39 -4.31 9.29
C ASN A 66 -26.96 -4.81 10.68
N ILE A 67 -25.71 -5.26 10.81
CA ILE A 67 -25.08 -5.69 12.03
C ILE A 67 -23.68 -5.09 12.14
N GLU A 68 -23.16 -4.90 13.35
CA GLU A 68 -21.89 -4.22 13.60
C GLU A 68 -20.70 -4.88 12.90
N ASP A 69 -20.64 -6.21 12.90
CA ASP A 69 -19.53 -6.99 12.34
C ASP A 69 -19.79 -7.50 10.91
N ALA A 70 -20.67 -6.84 10.15
CA ALA A 70 -20.97 -7.24 8.77
C ALA A 70 -19.70 -7.30 7.92
N GLY A 71 -19.41 -8.44 7.30
CA GLY A 71 -18.23 -8.65 6.45
C GLY A 71 -16.92 -8.96 7.19
N LEU A 72 -16.97 -9.17 8.51
CA LEU A 72 -15.76 -9.34 9.32
C LEU A 72 -14.92 -10.56 8.91
N ASN A 73 -15.55 -11.69 8.62
CA ASN A 73 -14.84 -12.88 8.17
C ASN A 73 -14.27 -12.70 6.76
N GLY A 74 -14.98 -12.01 5.88
CA GLY A 74 -14.50 -11.61 4.57
C GLY A 74 -13.27 -10.71 4.66
N MET A 75 -13.26 -9.73 5.58
CA MET A 75 -12.11 -8.86 5.82
C MET A 75 -10.91 -9.64 6.38
N LYS A 76 -11.11 -10.65 7.24
CA LYS A 76 -10.03 -11.55 7.66
C LYS A 76 -9.41 -12.26 6.45
N GLY A 77 -10.24 -12.75 5.52
CA GLY A 77 -9.79 -13.34 4.25
C GLY A 77 -9.04 -12.35 3.37
N ALA A 78 -9.57 -11.14 3.21
CA ALA A 78 -8.91 -10.05 2.49
C ALA A 78 -7.51 -9.75 3.06
N ARG A 79 -7.37 -9.70 4.39
CA ARG A 79 -6.07 -9.51 5.04
C ARG A 79 -5.09 -10.64 4.73
N GLN A 80 -5.57 -11.90 4.69
CA GLN A 80 -4.74 -13.05 4.34
C GLN A 80 -4.24 -12.96 2.90
N ILE A 81 -5.10 -12.57 1.96
CA ILE A 81 -4.71 -12.32 0.56
C ILE A 81 -3.63 -11.22 0.51
N GLY A 82 -3.86 -10.09 1.17
CA GLY A 82 -2.91 -8.97 1.19
C GLY A 82 -1.52 -9.35 1.68
N LEU A 83 -1.43 -10.24 2.66
CA LEU A 83 -0.12 -10.67 3.19
C LEU A 83 0.75 -11.38 2.16
N LEU A 84 0.16 -12.05 1.16
CA LEU A 84 0.90 -12.70 0.08
C LEU A 84 1.58 -11.68 -0.84
N PHE A 85 1.07 -10.45 -0.90
CA PHE A 85 1.63 -9.34 -1.67
C PHE A 85 2.51 -8.41 -0.83
N TYR A 86 2.27 -8.36 0.50
CA TYR A 86 3.06 -7.53 1.43
C TYR A 86 4.34 -8.23 1.88
N ARG A 87 4.49 -9.52 1.64
CA ARG A 87 5.67 -10.31 2.02
C ARG A 87 6.35 -10.89 0.79
N ASN A 88 7.67 -10.97 0.84
CA ASN A 88 8.43 -11.70 -0.16
C ASN A 88 8.39 -13.21 0.12
N HIS A 89 8.45 -14.02 -0.95
CA HIS A 89 8.44 -15.48 -0.87
C HIS A 89 9.57 -16.04 0.03
N GLU A 90 10.78 -15.51 -0.09
CA GLU A 90 11.95 -16.02 0.64
C GLU A 90 11.79 -15.86 2.15
N ILE A 91 11.45 -14.63 2.60
CA ILE A 91 11.25 -14.37 4.04
C ILE A 91 10.03 -15.15 4.58
N TYR A 92 9.00 -15.31 3.75
CA TYR A 92 7.84 -16.11 4.11
C TYR A 92 8.23 -17.58 4.32
N HIS A 93 9.00 -18.14 3.39
CA HIS A 93 9.52 -19.50 3.48
C HIS A 93 10.40 -19.70 4.70
N GLN A 94 11.36 -18.79 4.96
CA GLN A 94 12.24 -18.86 6.14
C GLN A 94 11.47 -18.93 7.46
N HIS A 95 10.36 -18.21 7.59
CA HIS A 95 9.62 -18.12 8.85
C HIS A 95 8.46 -19.11 8.99
N GLN A 96 7.91 -19.60 7.88
CA GLN A 96 6.69 -20.41 7.89
C GLN A 96 6.90 -21.83 7.38
N ASN A 97 8.13 -22.20 7.04
CA ASN A 97 8.45 -23.55 6.62
C ASN A 97 8.24 -24.57 7.77
N GLU A 98 7.91 -25.79 7.42
CA GLU A 98 7.76 -26.88 8.39
C GLU A 98 9.07 -27.67 8.50
N ASP A 99 9.40 -28.03 9.73
CA ASP A 99 10.59 -28.84 10.03
C ASP A 99 10.30 -30.36 10.00
N ASN A 100 9.00 -30.72 10.04
CA ASN A 100 8.54 -32.10 10.04
C ASN A 100 7.91 -32.46 8.70
N ASN A 101 8.58 -33.32 7.93
CA ASN A 101 8.13 -33.78 6.62
C ASN A 101 6.86 -34.64 6.65
N GLU A 102 6.54 -35.26 7.80
CA GLU A 102 5.34 -36.10 7.98
C GLU A 102 4.08 -35.28 8.31
N LYS A 103 4.22 -33.97 8.44
CA LYS A 103 3.11 -33.08 8.81
C LYS A 103 2.13 -32.91 7.64
N ILE A 104 0.87 -33.28 7.87
CA ILE A 104 -0.20 -33.24 6.86
C ILE A 104 -1.32 -32.23 7.18
N LYS A 105 -1.29 -31.56 8.34
CA LYS A 105 -2.27 -30.56 8.79
C LYS A 105 -1.64 -29.58 9.79
N ASP A 106 -2.37 -28.54 10.14
CA ASP A 106 -1.99 -27.51 11.13
C ASP A 106 -0.64 -26.83 10.79
N PHE A 107 -0.47 -26.50 9.52
CA PHE A 107 0.74 -25.85 9.01
C PHE A 107 0.97 -24.46 9.64
N LYS A 108 2.24 -24.12 9.88
CA LYS A 108 2.66 -22.79 10.38
C LYS A 108 2.09 -21.65 9.51
N SER A 109 2.19 -21.79 8.17
CA SER A 109 1.64 -20.84 7.21
C SER A 109 0.14 -20.60 7.41
N THR A 110 -0.65 -21.65 7.63
CA THR A 110 -2.09 -21.55 7.85
C THR A 110 -2.40 -20.80 9.15
N SER A 111 -1.71 -21.15 10.22
CA SER A 111 -1.87 -20.50 11.53
C SER A 111 -1.47 -19.04 11.49
N TYR A 112 -0.38 -18.71 10.79
CA TYR A 112 0.09 -17.34 10.62
C TYR A 112 -0.92 -16.47 9.87
N LEU A 113 -1.44 -16.93 8.73
CA LEU A 113 -2.43 -16.18 7.95
C LEU A 113 -3.70 -15.94 8.74
N LYS A 114 -4.23 -16.97 9.41
CA LYS A 114 -5.41 -16.86 10.27
C LYS A 114 -5.19 -15.85 11.41
N TYR A 115 -4.06 -15.96 12.11
CA TYR A 115 -3.70 -15.02 13.17
C TYR A 115 -3.66 -13.57 12.68
N GLN A 116 -3.10 -13.30 11.52
CA GLN A 116 -3.00 -11.95 10.96
C GLN A 116 -4.38 -11.40 10.54
N GLY A 117 -5.27 -12.26 10.05
CA GLY A 117 -6.67 -11.90 9.80
C GLY A 117 -7.39 -11.48 11.08
N GLU A 118 -7.30 -12.32 12.12
CA GLU A 118 -7.87 -12.04 13.44
C GLU A 118 -7.30 -10.76 14.07
N LYS A 119 -5.99 -10.55 13.95
CA LYS A 119 -5.32 -9.35 14.47
C LYS A 119 -5.84 -8.06 13.81
N LEU A 120 -6.11 -8.09 12.50
CA LEU A 120 -6.72 -6.94 11.83
C LEU A 120 -8.16 -6.72 12.28
N ALA A 121 -8.95 -7.78 12.35
CA ALA A 121 -10.37 -7.73 12.72
C ALA A 121 -10.62 -7.07 14.09
N LYS A 122 -9.68 -7.18 15.03
CA LYS A 122 -9.78 -6.54 16.35
C LYS A 122 -9.67 -5.01 16.35
N ARG A 123 -9.23 -4.40 15.25
CA ARG A 123 -8.90 -2.96 15.23
C ARG A 123 -9.35 -2.23 13.97
N PHE A 124 -10.03 -2.91 13.06
CA PHE A 124 -10.38 -2.30 11.77
C PHE A 124 -11.78 -2.73 11.32
N SER A 125 -12.54 -1.79 10.79
CA SER A 125 -13.90 -2.03 10.29
C SER A 125 -13.86 -2.59 8.87
N PRO A 126 -14.69 -3.61 8.54
CA PRO A 126 -14.83 -4.12 7.17
C PRO A 126 -15.25 -3.05 6.16
N ILE A 127 -16.18 -2.18 6.54
CA ILE A 127 -16.66 -1.08 5.68
C ILE A 127 -15.51 -0.11 5.39
N SER A 128 -14.74 0.29 6.41
CA SER A 128 -13.58 1.17 6.24
C SER A 128 -12.51 0.53 5.35
N TYR A 129 -12.22 -0.75 5.56
CA TYR A 129 -11.28 -1.49 4.73
C TYR A 129 -11.72 -1.51 3.26
N TYR A 130 -12.97 -1.86 3.01
CA TYR A 130 -13.55 -1.88 1.67
C TYR A 130 -13.46 -0.51 1.00
N LYS A 131 -13.94 0.55 1.67
CA LYS A 131 -13.91 1.91 1.14
C LYS A 131 -12.51 2.46 0.89
N LEU A 132 -11.57 2.15 1.75
CA LEU A 132 -10.17 2.56 1.52
C LEU A 132 -9.59 1.91 0.26
N THR A 133 -9.89 0.64 -0.03
CA THR A 133 -9.44 0.01 -1.27
C THR A 133 -10.06 0.65 -2.52
N GLU A 134 -11.32 1.09 -2.47
CA GLU A 134 -11.94 1.86 -3.55
C GLU A 134 -11.23 3.22 -3.76
N VAL A 135 -10.91 3.89 -2.67
CA VAL A 135 -10.17 5.18 -2.72
C VAL A 135 -8.77 4.99 -3.33
N LEU A 136 -8.05 3.94 -2.92
CA LEU A 136 -6.72 3.63 -3.45
C LEU A 136 -6.78 3.41 -4.98
N ASP A 137 -7.76 2.66 -5.48
CA ASP A 137 -7.94 2.42 -6.92
C ASP A 137 -8.11 3.71 -7.72
N THR A 138 -8.60 4.77 -7.10
CA THR A 138 -8.80 6.06 -7.76
C THR A 138 -7.55 6.93 -7.79
N HIS A 139 -6.46 6.55 -7.12
CA HIS A 139 -5.25 7.37 -7.08
C HIS A 139 -4.65 7.58 -8.46
N ASN A 140 -4.47 8.86 -8.84
CA ASN A 140 -3.81 9.29 -10.06
C ASN A 140 -3.51 10.79 -9.96
N ILE A 141 -2.25 11.15 -9.73
CA ILE A 141 -1.82 12.54 -9.57
C ILE A 141 -2.06 13.43 -10.80
N ALA A 142 -2.17 12.83 -11.99
CA ALA A 142 -2.43 13.58 -13.22
C ALA A 142 -3.92 13.91 -13.43
N ARG A 143 -4.81 13.27 -12.69
CA ARG A 143 -6.26 13.47 -12.85
C ARG A 143 -6.66 14.92 -12.63
N GLY A 144 -7.25 15.55 -13.64
CA GLY A 144 -7.67 16.94 -13.60
C GLY A 144 -6.51 17.95 -13.64
N ARG A 145 -5.28 17.51 -13.91
CA ARG A 145 -4.08 18.37 -13.98
C ARG A 145 -3.39 18.34 -15.33
N ASP A 146 -2.85 17.19 -15.71
CA ASP A 146 -2.05 17.01 -16.92
C ASP A 146 -2.48 15.73 -17.65
N LYS A 147 -2.12 15.62 -18.96
CA LYS A 147 -2.38 14.41 -19.73
C LYS A 147 -1.48 13.26 -19.30
N GLU A 148 -0.20 13.58 -19.02
CA GLU A 148 0.83 12.58 -18.71
C GLU A 148 1.31 12.73 -17.27
N ILE A 149 1.45 11.61 -16.57
CA ILE A 149 1.94 11.58 -15.18
C ILE A 149 3.30 12.27 -15.02
N LYS A 150 4.20 12.06 -16.00
CA LYS A 150 5.54 12.68 -15.99
C LYS A 150 5.49 14.20 -15.97
N ASP A 151 4.48 14.82 -16.57
CA ASP A 151 4.36 16.27 -16.60
C ASP A 151 3.81 16.81 -15.26
N THR A 152 2.91 16.07 -14.63
CA THR A 152 2.47 16.39 -13.27
C THR A 152 3.63 16.26 -12.26
N LEU A 153 4.46 15.20 -12.37
CA LEU A 153 5.62 15.02 -11.48
C LEU A 153 6.62 16.19 -11.58
N LYS A 154 6.84 16.73 -12.78
CA LYS A 154 7.72 17.90 -12.99
C LYS A 154 7.24 19.17 -12.28
N ARG A 155 5.97 19.25 -11.89
CA ARG A 155 5.43 20.38 -11.13
C ARG A 155 5.86 20.38 -9.67
N ILE A 156 6.30 19.25 -9.14
CA ILE A 156 6.76 19.11 -7.75
C ILE A 156 8.21 19.58 -7.67
N GLN A 157 8.42 20.79 -7.17
CA GLN A 157 9.72 21.45 -7.12
C GLN A 157 10.44 21.31 -5.77
N GLN A 158 9.80 20.77 -4.76
CA GLN A 158 10.38 20.56 -3.45
C GLN A 158 11.50 19.50 -3.52
N LYS A 159 12.44 19.57 -2.57
CA LYS A 159 13.49 18.57 -2.44
C LYS A 159 12.89 17.28 -1.88
N GLY A 160 13.21 16.16 -2.51
CA GLY A 160 12.61 14.88 -2.15
C GLY A 160 13.57 13.71 -2.08
N LEU A 161 13.12 12.70 -1.35
CA LEU A 161 13.71 11.36 -1.34
C LEU A 161 12.63 10.36 -1.72
N VAL A 162 12.91 9.55 -2.74
CA VAL A 162 12.05 8.46 -3.20
C VAL A 162 12.72 7.15 -2.84
N VAL A 163 12.09 6.33 -2.01
CA VAL A 163 12.64 5.09 -1.48
C VAL A 163 11.87 3.88 -1.99
N SER A 164 12.62 2.88 -2.47
CA SER A 164 12.11 1.56 -2.85
C SER A 164 12.61 0.48 -1.92
N ILE A 165 11.90 -0.64 -1.86
CA ILE A 165 12.36 -1.90 -1.27
C ILE A 165 12.52 -2.92 -2.39
N SER A 166 13.68 -3.59 -2.47
CA SER A 166 14.05 -4.47 -3.59
C SER A 166 13.05 -5.61 -3.83
N SER A 167 12.45 -6.13 -2.77
CA SER A 167 11.53 -7.27 -2.82
C SER A 167 10.05 -6.89 -2.75
N ASP A 168 9.70 -5.60 -2.90
CA ASP A 168 8.30 -5.16 -2.87
C ASP A 168 7.54 -5.65 -4.11
N LEU A 169 6.51 -6.47 -3.87
CA LEU A 169 5.65 -7.01 -4.92
C LEU A 169 4.41 -6.15 -5.17
N LEU A 170 4.00 -5.33 -4.20
CA LEU A 170 2.82 -4.48 -4.33
C LEU A 170 3.14 -3.19 -5.06
N CYS A 171 4.21 -2.50 -4.64
CA CYS A 171 4.72 -1.29 -5.27
C CYS A 171 6.17 -1.54 -5.74
N PRO A 172 6.35 -2.19 -6.90
CA PRO A 172 7.68 -2.62 -7.34
C PRO A 172 8.60 -1.43 -7.60
N PRO A 173 9.94 -1.59 -7.40
CA PRO A 173 10.93 -0.51 -7.52
C PRO A 173 10.86 0.29 -8.83
N THR A 174 10.38 -0.31 -9.91
CA THR A 174 10.22 0.36 -11.21
C THR A 174 9.31 1.57 -11.15
N GLU A 175 8.28 1.56 -10.29
CA GLU A 175 7.36 2.68 -10.11
C GLU A 175 8.03 3.87 -9.40
N GLN A 176 8.79 3.59 -8.35
CA GLN A 176 9.55 4.63 -7.63
C GLN A 176 10.70 5.18 -8.48
N GLN A 177 11.38 4.32 -9.25
CA GLN A 177 12.39 4.76 -10.21
C GLN A 177 11.80 5.68 -11.28
N PHE A 178 10.59 5.35 -11.77
CA PHE A 178 9.88 6.23 -12.70
C PHE A 178 9.62 7.61 -12.08
N MET A 179 9.12 7.65 -10.84
CA MET A 179 8.92 8.93 -10.14
C MET A 179 10.21 9.71 -9.97
N ALA A 180 11.27 9.08 -9.47
CA ALA A 180 12.54 9.72 -9.23
C ALA A 180 13.16 10.32 -10.48
N ARG A 181 12.95 9.71 -11.66
CA ARG A 181 13.43 10.25 -12.95
C ARG A 181 12.69 11.50 -13.41
N HIS A 182 11.46 11.73 -12.92
CA HIS A 182 10.62 12.82 -13.39
C HIS A 182 10.36 13.90 -12.33
N LEU A 183 10.77 13.66 -11.10
CA LEU A 183 10.77 14.64 -10.01
C LEU A 183 12.06 15.46 -10.08
N PRO A 184 12.03 16.78 -10.34
CA PRO A 184 13.23 17.56 -10.67
C PRO A 184 14.31 17.58 -9.58
N ASN A 185 13.88 17.54 -8.31
CA ASN A 185 14.77 17.69 -7.16
C ASN A 185 14.73 16.48 -6.22
N ALA A 186 14.42 15.28 -6.75
CA ALA A 186 14.37 14.06 -5.96
C ALA A 186 15.67 13.25 -6.06
N GLN A 187 16.06 12.68 -4.93
CA GLN A 187 17.03 11.59 -4.86
C GLN A 187 16.30 10.26 -4.81
N TYR A 188 16.97 9.21 -5.31
CA TYR A 188 16.47 7.85 -5.26
C TYR A 188 17.31 6.99 -4.33
N GLY A 189 16.65 6.21 -3.47
CA GLY A 189 17.26 5.22 -2.60
C GLY A 189 16.60 3.85 -2.76
N LEU A 190 17.40 2.81 -2.90
CA LEU A 190 16.95 1.42 -2.88
C LEU A 190 17.41 0.78 -1.57
N ILE A 191 16.45 0.26 -0.80
CA ILE A 191 16.72 -0.58 0.36
C ILE A 191 16.69 -2.03 -0.11
N ASP A 192 17.82 -2.71 0.00
CA ASP A 192 17.89 -4.14 -0.24
C ASP A 192 17.35 -4.88 0.98
N SER A 193 16.20 -5.52 0.81
CA SER A 193 15.48 -6.17 1.91
C SER A 193 14.54 -7.25 1.37
N LEU A 194 14.44 -8.35 2.11
CA LEU A 194 13.53 -9.46 1.81
C LEU A 194 12.14 -9.30 2.47
N TYR A 195 11.91 -8.24 3.22
CA TYR A 195 10.66 -8.10 3.98
C TYR A 195 9.43 -7.68 3.15
N GLY A 196 9.62 -7.27 1.90
CA GLY A 196 8.53 -6.85 1.01
C GLY A 196 8.04 -5.42 1.30
N HIS A 197 6.74 -5.24 1.12
CA HIS A 197 6.05 -3.94 1.26
C HIS A 197 5.93 -3.44 2.69
#